data_10082fe179c33672bc671528cc03d5a3
#
_entry.id   10082fe179c33672bc671528cc03d5a3
#
_cell.length_a   1.000
_cell.length_b   1.000
_cell.length_c   1.000
_cell.angle_alpha   90.00
_cell.angle_beta   90.00
_cell.angle_gamma   90.00
#
_symmetry.space_group_name_H-M   'P 1'
#
loop_
_entity.id
_entity.type
_entity.pdbx_description
1 polymer ?
#
loop_
_entity_poly.entity_id
_entity_poly.type
_entity_poly.pdbx_seq_one_letter_code
_entity_poly.pdbx_strand_id
1 'polypeptide(L)'
;MKFYPNKIVSEKKDDFSPVTEADRASDKLICARLEKKFPEILCISEESYKSKNLTKINDIFFLIDPLDGTKEFIEKNDEFTVNIALIINNKTELGVIYAPAKRELYYTNNEKKSYQLNLNSIESDVKLENSKQIHVSNEKKYLISTTSRSHNNEKTDNYLKNYKIKDKIICGSSLKFCLIANGTADIYPRLGPTCEWDTAAGHAILNGAGGSLKELNGDNFLYGKLDKDFLNPEFIATNF
;
A
#
# COMPACT_ATOMS: atom_id res chain seq x y z
N MET A 1 5.86 16.64 0.96
CA MET A 1 6.73 16.95 2.13
C MET A 1 6.54 18.36 2.72
N LYS A 2 5.76 19.25 2.11
CA LYS A 2 5.51 20.63 2.62
C LYS A 2 5.03 20.66 4.09
N PHE A 3 4.21 19.71 4.48
CA PHE A 3 3.60 19.64 5.83
C PHE A 3 4.46 18.90 6.86
N TYR A 4 5.37 18.04 6.44
CA TYR A 4 6.08 17.10 7.31
C TYR A 4 7.05 17.74 8.32
N PRO A 5 7.81 18.83 7.97
CA PRO A 5 8.71 19.49 8.92
C PRO A 5 7.99 20.28 10.01
N ASN A 6 6.73 20.67 9.77
CA ASN A 6 5.96 21.55 10.64
C ASN A 6 5.28 20.82 11.80
N LYS A 7 4.67 21.56 12.72
CA LYS A 7 3.73 20.99 13.69
C LYS A 7 2.52 20.43 12.95
N ILE A 8 2.29 19.13 13.05
CA ILE A 8 1.19 18.47 12.38
C ILE A 8 -0.05 18.59 13.26
N VAL A 9 -1.12 19.13 12.67
CA VAL A 9 -2.44 19.19 13.29
C VAL A 9 -3.28 18.08 12.65
N SER A 10 -3.86 17.23 13.47
CA SER A 10 -4.75 16.16 13.01
C SER A 10 -6.16 16.37 13.53
N GLU A 11 -7.13 15.98 12.72
CA GLU A 11 -8.53 15.83 13.07
C GLU A 11 -8.86 14.33 13.17
N LYS A 12 -10.00 13.98 13.75
CA LYS A 12 -10.51 12.61 13.76
C LYS A 12 -11.60 12.46 12.71
N LYS A 13 -11.55 11.39 11.94
CA LYS A 13 -12.64 10.95 11.06
C LYS A 13 -13.78 10.33 11.90
N ASP A 14 -14.89 9.96 11.28
CA ASP A 14 -16.04 9.33 11.94
C ASP A 14 -15.67 8.00 12.62
N ASP A 15 -14.69 7.28 12.08
CA ASP A 15 -14.14 6.05 12.64
C ASP A 15 -13.00 6.27 13.67
N PHE A 16 -12.83 7.54 14.13
CA PHE A 16 -11.76 7.98 15.04
C PHE A 16 -10.34 7.87 14.51
N SER A 17 -10.12 7.49 13.25
CA SER A 17 -8.79 7.56 12.62
C SER A 17 -8.34 9.00 12.44
N PRO A 18 -7.04 9.31 12.53
CA PRO A 18 -6.54 10.66 12.30
C PRO A 18 -6.57 11.00 10.80
N VAL A 19 -6.81 12.26 10.49
CA VAL A 19 -6.62 12.86 9.17
C VAL A 19 -5.91 14.20 9.33
N THR A 20 -5.04 14.53 8.39
CA THR A 20 -4.31 15.78 8.40
C THR A 20 -4.58 16.60 7.13
N GLU A 21 -4.12 17.84 7.12
CA GLU A 21 -4.15 18.68 5.90
C GLU A 21 -3.31 18.04 4.76
N ALA A 22 -2.29 17.26 5.11
CA ALA A 22 -1.46 16.57 4.12
C ALA A 22 -2.25 15.51 3.36
N ASP A 23 -3.10 14.71 4.05
CA ASP A 23 -3.97 13.71 3.43
C ASP A 23 -4.89 14.37 2.40
N ARG A 24 -5.60 15.43 2.81
CA ARG A 24 -6.55 16.16 1.95
C ARG A 24 -5.87 16.85 0.76
N ALA A 25 -4.69 17.43 0.97
CA ALA A 25 -3.94 18.10 -0.10
C ALA A 25 -3.37 17.10 -1.11
N SER A 26 -2.91 15.95 -0.63
CA SER A 26 -2.44 14.83 -1.45
C SER A 26 -3.60 14.24 -2.27
N ASP A 27 -4.74 13.95 -1.64
CA ASP A 27 -5.95 13.47 -2.31
C ASP A 27 -6.35 14.38 -3.48
N LYS A 28 -6.54 15.67 -3.18
CA LYS A 28 -6.93 16.67 -4.19
C LYS A 28 -5.96 16.73 -5.37
N LEU A 29 -4.65 16.67 -5.09
CA LEU A 29 -3.62 16.75 -6.14
C LEU A 29 -3.61 15.50 -7.02
N ILE A 30 -3.65 14.31 -6.40
CA ILE A 30 -3.59 13.02 -7.10
C ILE A 30 -4.84 12.83 -7.95
N CYS A 31 -6.03 12.95 -7.34
CA CYS A 31 -7.30 12.76 -8.03
C CYS A 31 -7.44 13.73 -9.19
N ALA A 32 -7.18 15.03 -9.01
CA ALA A 32 -7.28 16.02 -10.09
C ALA A 32 -6.32 15.73 -11.27
N ARG A 33 -5.12 15.20 -11.00
CA ARG A 33 -4.16 14.83 -12.06
C ARG A 33 -4.57 13.56 -12.80
N LEU A 34 -5.06 12.55 -12.09
CA LEU A 34 -5.52 11.30 -12.70
C LEU A 34 -6.79 11.53 -13.51
N GLU A 35 -7.79 12.23 -12.97
CA GLU A 35 -9.04 12.56 -13.66
C GLU A 35 -8.80 13.42 -14.92
N LYS A 36 -7.85 14.36 -14.87
CA LYS A 36 -7.46 15.11 -16.07
C LYS A 36 -6.82 14.25 -17.15
N LYS A 37 -6.01 13.27 -16.77
CA LYS A 37 -5.24 12.42 -17.71
C LYS A 37 -6.03 11.21 -18.17
N PHE A 38 -6.91 10.68 -17.34
CA PHE A 38 -7.71 9.48 -17.55
C PHE A 38 -9.17 9.73 -17.15
N PRO A 39 -9.89 10.61 -17.87
CA PRO A 39 -11.24 11.05 -17.48
C PRO A 39 -12.28 9.92 -17.44
N GLU A 40 -12.04 8.82 -18.17
CA GLU A 40 -12.92 7.65 -18.23
C GLU A 40 -12.70 6.68 -17.06
N ILE A 41 -11.63 6.85 -16.27
CA ILE A 41 -11.28 5.93 -15.18
C ILE A 41 -11.67 6.55 -13.84
N LEU A 42 -12.57 5.89 -13.12
CA LEU A 42 -13.01 6.31 -11.79
C LEU A 42 -11.86 6.29 -10.79
N CYS A 43 -11.65 7.39 -10.08
CA CYS A 43 -10.75 7.45 -8.92
C CYS A 43 -11.54 7.16 -7.64
N ILE A 44 -11.16 6.14 -6.89
CA ILE A 44 -11.68 5.80 -5.57
C ILE A 44 -10.56 6.05 -4.58
N SER A 45 -10.69 7.09 -3.76
CA SER A 45 -9.67 7.50 -2.79
C SER A 45 -10.22 7.47 -1.38
N GLU A 46 -9.41 7.06 -0.42
CA GLU A 46 -9.76 7.01 1.00
C GLU A 46 -10.44 8.29 1.50
N GLU A 47 -9.93 9.46 1.09
CA GLU A 47 -10.38 10.74 1.63
C GLU A 47 -11.65 11.27 0.94
N SER A 48 -11.95 10.83 -0.27
CA SER A 48 -13.02 11.42 -1.09
C SER A 48 -14.10 10.44 -1.58
N TYR A 49 -13.96 9.13 -1.41
CA TYR A 49 -14.93 8.17 -1.98
C TYR A 49 -16.34 8.30 -1.40
N LYS A 50 -16.48 8.60 -0.10
CA LYS A 50 -17.80 8.77 0.54
C LYS A 50 -18.59 9.93 -0.07
N SER A 51 -17.92 11.02 -0.46
CA SER A 51 -18.56 12.17 -1.11
C SER A 51 -19.06 11.87 -2.53
N LYS A 52 -18.56 10.81 -3.16
CA LYS A 52 -18.96 10.41 -4.53
C LYS A 52 -20.27 9.61 -4.59
N ASN A 53 -20.83 9.19 -3.43
CA ASN A 53 -22.07 8.43 -3.32
C ASN A 53 -22.16 7.28 -4.35
N LEU A 54 -21.11 6.46 -4.43
CA LEU A 54 -20.98 5.41 -5.43
C LEU A 54 -22.06 4.33 -5.23
N THR A 55 -22.84 4.07 -6.25
CA THR A 55 -23.81 2.97 -6.28
C THR A 55 -23.34 1.78 -7.11
N LYS A 56 -22.34 1.99 -7.96
CA LYS A 56 -21.72 0.99 -8.84
C LYS A 56 -20.27 1.38 -9.12
N ILE A 57 -19.43 0.36 -9.32
CA ILE A 57 -18.04 0.50 -9.76
C ILE A 57 -17.91 -0.16 -11.14
N ASN A 58 -17.17 0.47 -12.05
CA ASN A 58 -16.83 -0.10 -13.34
C ASN A 58 -15.72 -1.16 -13.18
N ASP A 59 -15.48 -1.95 -14.22
CA ASP A 59 -14.43 -2.96 -14.23
C ASP A 59 -13.00 -2.36 -14.17
N ILE A 60 -12.88 -1.06 -14.49
CA ILE A 60 -11.60 -0.33 -14.47
C ILE A 60 -11.72 0.88 -13.55
N PHE A 61 -10.86 0.96 -12.53
CA PHE A 61 -10.83 2.09 -11.60
C PHE A 61 -9.46 2.20 -10.90
N PHE A 62 -9.16 3.39 -10.39
CA PHE A 62 -8.03 3.61 -9.49
C PHE A 62 -8.46 3.44 -8.04
N LEU A 63 -7.60 2.78 -7.24
CA LEU A 63 -7.64 2.81 -5.78
C LEU A 63 -6.47 3.66 -5.29
N ILE A 64 -6.76 4.62 -4.41
CA ILE A 64 -5.79 5.62 -3.98
C ILE A 64 -5.83 5.75 -2.46
N ASP A 65 -4.67 5.61 -1.84
CA ASP A 65 -4.43 6.08 -0.48
C ASP A 65 -3.47 7.27 -0.55
N PRO A 66 -3.96 8.48 -0.32
CA PRO A 66 -3.16 9.70 -0.45
C PRO A 66 -2.05 9.82 0.58
N LEU A 67 -2.23 9.18 1.75
CA LEU A 67 -1.26 9.12 2.85
C LEU A 67 -1.56 7.94 3.76
N ASP A 68 -1.08 6.75 3.38
CA ASP A 68 -1.12 5.56 4.24
C ASP A 68 -0.10 5.70 5.38
N GLY A 69 -0.57 5.45 6.59
CA GLY A 69 0.23 5.63 7.79
C GLY A 69 0.13 7.05 8.36
N THR A 70 -1.07 7.61 8.48
CA THR A 70 -1.28 8.94 9.07
C THR A 70 -0.75 9.03 10.51
N LYS A 71 -0.81 7.95 11.29
CA LYS A 71 -0.19 7.89 12.64
C LYS A 71 1.31 8.04 12.56
N GLU A 72 1.94 7.28 11.68
CA GLU A 72 3.38 7.31 11.40
C GLU A 72 3.83 8.71 10.92
N PHE A 73 2.99 9.35 10.09
CA PHE A 73 3.22 10.73 9.64
C PHE A 73 3.19 11.72 10.82
N ILE A 74 2.19 11.62 11.70
CA ILE A 74 2.05 12.50 12.88
C ILE A 74 3.22 12.29 13.85
N GLU A 75 3.61 11.04 14.08
CA GLU A 75 4.71 10.66 14.96
C GLU A 75 6.11 10.90 14.37
N LYS A 76 6.18 11.27 13.09
CA LYS A 76 7.43 11.55 12.36
C LYS A 76 8.43 10.39 12.39
N ASN A 77 7.94 9.17 12.19
CA ASN A 77 8.80 7.97 12.14
C ASN A 77 9.20 7.55 10.71
N ASP A 78 8.89 8.37 9.71
CA ASP A 78 9.26 8.20 8.29
C ASP A 78 8.65 6.97 7.58
N GLU A 79 7.65 6.31 8.19
CA GLU A 79 7.06 5.08 7.64
C GLU A 79 5.66 5.30 7.07
N PHE A 80 5.46 6.36 6.30
CA PHE A 80 4.23 6.65 5.58
C PHE A 80 4.44 6.62 4.08
N THR A 81 3.37 6.31 3.33
CA THR A 81 3.44 6.16 1.87
C THR A 81 2.24 6.84 1.18
N VAL A 82 2.40 7.03 -0.13
CA VAL A 82 1.32 7.34 -1.07
C VAL A 82 1.12 6.10 -1.94
N ASN A 83 -0.11 5.59 -2.02
CA ASN A 83 -0.43 4.38 -2.75
C ASN A 83 -1.40 4.68 -3.88
N ILE A 84 -1.08 4.22 -5.10
CA ILE A 84 -1.95 4.32 -6.27
C ILE A 84 -1.94 2.96 -6.98
N ALA A 85 -3.12 2.39 -7.21
CA ALA A 85 -3.28 1.16 -7.96
C ALA A 85 -4.30 1.32 -9.08
N LEU A 86 -4.03 0.67 -10.22
CA LEU A 86 -5.02 0.45 -11.27
C LEU A 86 -5.61 -0.94 -11.08
N ILE A 87 -6.94 -1.01 -11.02
CA ILE A 87 -7.70 -2.25 -10.93
C ILE A 87 -8.40 -2.50 -12.26
N ILE A 88 -8.30 -3.75 -12.74
CA ILE A 88 -9.02 -4.23 -13.93
C ILE A 88 -9.65 -5.58 -13.60
N ASN A 89 -10.97 -5.69 -13.79
CA ASN A 89 -11.74 -6.92 -13.51
C ASN A 89 -11.45 -7.48 -12.10
N ASN A 90 -11.55 -6.60 -11.09
CA ASN A 90 -11.33 -6.89 -9.67
C ASN A 90 -9.90 -7.36 -9.30
N LYS A 91 -8.92 -7.22 -10.18
CA LYS A 91 -7.51 -7.58 -9.95
C LYS A 91 -6.60 -6.38 -10.12
N THR A 92 -5.49 -6.39 -9.40
CA THR A 92 -4.46 -5.36 -9.55
C THR A 92 -3.75 -5.51 -10.89
N GLU A 93 -3.70 -4.43 -11.65
CA GLU A 93 -3.00 -4.34 -12.93
C GLU A 93 -1.65 -3.62 -12.78
N LEU A 94 -1.67 -2.44 -12.17
CA LEU A 94 -0.48 -1.63 -11.89
C LEU A 94 -0.53 -1.12 -10.46
N GLY A 95 0.64 -0.91 -9.88
CA GLY A 95 0.79 -0.33 -8.55
C GLY A 95 1.96 0.64 -8.46
N VAL A 96 1.78 1.69 -7.69
CA VAL A 96 2.82 2.66 -7.32
C VAL A 96 2.73 2.90 -5.82
N ILE A 97 3.86 2.75 -5.13
CA ILE A 97 4.04 3.16 -3.73
C ILE A 97 5.21 4.13 -3.68
N TYR A 98 4.97 5.31 -3.13
CA TYR A 98 6.02 6.27 -2.85
C TYR A 98 6.13 6.51 -1.35
N ALA A 99 7.32 6.31 -0.79
CA ALA A 99 7.68 6.61 0.59
C ALA A 99 8.45 7.95 0.64
N PRO A 100 7.77 9.10 0.85
CA PRO A 100 8.38 10.42 0.65
C PRO A 100 9.55 10.72 1.59
N ALA A 101 9.45 10.30 2.85
CA ALA A 101 10.50 10.54 3.84
C ALA A 101 11.76 9.72 3.56
N LYS A 102 11.59 8.51 3.01
CA LYS A 102 12.68 7.61 2.59
C LYS A 102 13.18 7.91 1.16
N ARG A 103 12.42 8.68 0.38
CA ARG A 103 12.67 8.97 -1.05
C ARG A 103 12.71 7.70 -1.90
N GLU A 104 11.92 6.72 -1.54
CA GLU A 104 11.83 5.43 -2.22
C GLU A 104 10.54 5.34 -3.02
N LEU A 105 10.66 5.02 -4.30
CA LEU A 105 9.55 4.76 -5.21
C LEU A 105 9.57 3.30 -5.60
N TYR A 106 8.44 2.62 -5.43
CA TYR A 106 8.20 1.26 -5.89
C TYR A 106 7.08 1.29 -6.91
N TYR A 107 7.22 0.57 -8.02
CA TYR A 107 6.18 0.56 -9.06
C TYR A 107 6.24 -0.70 -9.91
N THR A 108 5.14 -1.01 -10.59
CA THR A 108 5.09 -1.99 -11.66
C THR A 108 5.14 -1.31 -13.02
N ASN A 109 5.81 -1.94 -13.99
CA ASN A 109 5.77 -1.49 -15.38
C ASN A 109 4.65 -2.18 -16.17
N ASN A 110 4.54 -1.87 -17.47
CA ASN A 110 3.55 -2.46 -18.38
C ASN A 110 3.75 -3.96 -18.63
N GLU A 111 4.92 -4.51 -18.32
CA GLU A 111 5.19 -5.96 -18.34
C GLU A 111 4.86 -6.64 -17.01
N LYS A 112 4.25 -5.91 -16.07
CA LYS A 112 3.92 -6.34 -14.69
C LYS A 112 5.15 -6.76 -13.87
N LYS A 113 6.33 -6.23 -14.19
CA LYS A 113 7.55 -6.40 -13.40
C LYS A 113 7.70 -5.25 -12.41
N SER A 114 8.23 -5.54 -11.24
CA SER A 114 8.37 -4.56 -10.15
C SER A 114 9.77 -3.97 -10.07
N TYR A 115 9.79 -2.68 -9.77
CA TYR A 115 11.00 -1.86 -9.72
C TYR A 115 11.04 -1.01 -8.46
N GLN A 116 12.24 -0.73 -7.99
CA GLN A 116 12.53 0.26 -6.93
C GLN A 116 13.45 1.35 -7.50
N LEU A 117 13.15 2.60 -7.17
CA LEU A 117 13.96 3.76 -7.48
C LEU A 117 14.20 4.58 -6.20
N ASN A 118 15.47 4.86 -5.90
CA ASN A 118 15.85 5.79 -4.84
C ASN A 118 16.06 7.18 -5.44
N LEU A 119 15.33 8.18 -4.94
CA LEU A 119 15.42 9.55 -5.39
C LEU A 119 16.48 10.32 -4.62
N ASN A 120 17.31 11.09 -5.32
CA ASN A 120 18.34 11.92 -4.70
C ASN A 120 17.75 13.05 -3.85
N SER A 121 16.63 13.62 -4.30
CA SER A 121 15.84 14.63 -3.57
C SER A 121 14.35 14.46 -3.86
N ILE A 122 13.50 15.08 -3.04
CA ILE A 122 12.04 15.08 -3.21
C ILE A 122 11.62 15.85 -4.48
N GLU A 123 12.43 16.83 -4.88
CA GLU A 123 12.17 17.73 -6.03
C GLU A 123 12.86 17.24 -7.32
N SER A 124 13.61 16.13 -7.27
CA SER A 124 14.29 15.62 -8.46
C SER A 124 13.29 15.06 -9.47
N ASP A 125 13.59 15.27 -10.74
CA ASP A 125 12.88 14.59 -11.82
C ASP A 125 13.02 13.08 -11.68
N VAL A 126 11.90 12.38 -11.81
CA VAL A 126 11.87 10.93 -11.73
C VAL A 126 12.40 10.34 -13.05
N LYS A 127 13.61 9.79 -13.01
CA LYS A 127 14.26 9.12 -14.13
C LYS A 127 14.12 7.62 -13.96
N LEU A 128 13.10 7.03 -14.58
CA LEU A 128 12.78 5.59 -14.43
C LEU A 128 13.89 4.66 -14.96
N GLU A 129 14.76 5.14 -15.83
CA GLU A 129 15.94 4.38 -16.29
C GLU A 129 16.93 4.02 -15.17
N ASN A 130 16.90 4.76 -14.05
CA ASN A 130 17.74 4.49 -12.88
C ASN A 130 17.10 3.48 -11.91
N SER A 131 15.95 2.91 -12.26
CA SER A 131 15.25 1.97 -11.40
C SER A 131 15.90 0.59 -11.45
N LYS A 132 15.92 -0.08 -10.31
CA LYS A 132 16.37 -1.47 -10.19
C LYS A 132 15.16 -2.38 -10.17
N GLN A 133 15.13 -3.40 -11.01
CA GLN A 133 14.14 -4.47 -10.92
C GLN A 133 14.32 -5.21 -9.58
N ILE A 134 13.22 -5.48 -8.89
CA ILE A 134 13.21 -6.16 -7.61
C ILE A 134 12.52 -7.51 -7.71
N HIS A 135 12.93 -8.43 -6.83
CA HIS A 135 12.42 -9.78 -6.73
C HIS A 135 12.29 -10.17 -5.26
N VAL A 136 11.31 -11.00 -4.95
CA VAL A 136 11.17 -11.62 -3.64
C VAL A 136 12.37 -12.51 -3.32
N SER A 137 12.61 -12.77 -2.03
CA SER A 137 13.60 -13.71 -1.57
C SER A 137 13.27 -15.16 -2.00
N ASN A 138 14.29 -15.99 -2.15
CA ASN A 138 14.13 -17.43 -2.39
C ASN A 138 14.09 -18.26 -1.09
N GLU A 139 14.22 -17.62 0.09
CA GLU A 139 14.17 -18.31 1.39
C GLU A 139 12.73 -18.77 1.69
N LYS A 140 12.58 -20.02 2.08
CA LYS A 140 11.26 -20.61 2.40
C LYS A 140 11.24 -21.35 3.74
N LYS A 141 12.40 -21.50 4.37
CA LYS A 141 12.53 -22.29 5.58
C LYS A 141 12.70 -21.44 6.85
N TYR A 142 13.52 -20.40 6.78
CA TYR A 142 13.83 -19.51 7.90
C TYR A 142 13.44 -18.09 7.51
N LEU A 143 12.17 -17.76 7.76
CA LEU A 143 11.55 -16.56 7.23
C LEU A 143 11.82 -15.33 8.09
N ILE A 144 11.91 -14.18 7.43
CA ILE A 144 11.81 -12.87 8.08
C ILE A 144 10.36 -12.41 7.94
N SER A 145 9.69 -12.21 9.08
CA SER A 145 8.33 -11.66 9.07
C SER A 145 8.35 -10.15 9.10
N THR A 146 7.34 -9.51 8.48
CA THR A 146 7.05 -8.12 8.74
C THR A 146 5.65 -7.96 9.32
N THR A 147 5.49 -7.04 10.28
CA THR A 147 4.20 -6.78 10.95
C THR A 147 3.97 -5.28 11.09
N SER A 148 2.69 -4.91 11.25
CA SER A 148 2.32 -3.50 11.41
C SER A 148 2.86 -2.93 12.73
N ARG A 149 3.38 -1.69 12.68
CA ARG A 149 3.79 -0.94 13.87
C ARG A 149 2.57 -0.60 14.74
N SER A 150 1.56 -0.01 14.15
CA SER A 150 0.42 0.57 14.86
C SER A 150 -0.78 -0.36 15.01
N HIS A 151 -0.82 -1.49 14.26
CA HIS A 151 -2.01 -2.36 14.19
C HIS A 151 -1.66 -3.86 14.28
N ASN A 152 -0.56 -4.22 14.92
CA ASN A 152 -0.28 -5.62 15.24
C ASN A 152 -1.23 -6.11 16.32
N ASN A 153 -1.55 -7.40 16.33
CA ASN A 153 -2.43 -8.02 17.30
C ASN A 153 -1.99 -9.46 17.62
N GLU A 154 -2.54 -10.01 18.69
CA GLU A 154 -2.22 -11.35 19.16
C GLU A 154 -2.57 -12.44 18.12
N LYS A 155 -3.63 -12.28 17.33
CA LYS A 155 -3.98 -13.23 16.26
C LYS A 155 -2.86 -13.34 15.23
N THR A 156 -2.31 -12.20 14.80
CA THR A 156 -1.18 -12.13 13.87
C THR A 156 0.06 -12.83 14.45
N ASP A 157 0.39 -12.55 15.71
CA ASP A 157 1.54 -13.16 16.38
C ASP A 157 1.34 -14.69 16.55
N ASN A 158 0.13 -15.14 16.87
CA ASN A 158 -0.19 -16.56 16.96
C ASN A 158 -0.12 -17.25 15.58
N TYR A 159 -0.58 -16.60 14.52
CA TYR A 159 -0.48 -17.13 13.16
C TYR A 159 0.98 -17.36 12.74
N LEU A 160 1.87 -16.44 13.08
CA LEU A 160 3.31 -16.54 12.77
C LEU A 160 4.01 -17.70 13.48
N LYS A 161 3.47 -18.23 14.60
CA LYS A 161 4.02 -19.43 15.28
C LYS A 161 3.99 -20.70 14.41
N ASN A 162 3.17 -20.73 13.35
CA ASN A 162 3.13 -21.81 12.39
C ASN A 162 4.33 -21.85 11.43
N TYR A 163 5.18 -20.82 11.46
CA TYR A 163 6.34 -20.64 10.58
C TYR A 163 7.64 -20.58 11.38
N LYS A 164 8.75 -20.94 10.75
CA LYS A 164 10.09 -20.79 11.35
C LYS A 164 10.59 -19.36 11.14
N ILE A 165 10.13 -18.44 11.97
CA ILE A 165 10.53 -17.04 11.90
C ILE A 165 11.90 -16.88 12.58
N LYS A 166 12.89 -16.40 11.79
CA LYS A 166 14.26 -16.13 12.30
C LYS A 166 14.43 -14.67 12.75
N ASP A 167 13.62 -13.76 12.16
CA ASP A 167 13.66 -12.34 12.49
C ASP A 167 12.31 -11.67 12.21
N LYS A 168 12.07 -10.51 12.84
CA LYS A 168 10.82 -9.75 12.72
C LYS A 168 11.11 -8.27 12.49
N ILE A 169 10.65 -7.75 11.35
CA ILE A 169 10.72 -6.33 11.00
C ILE A 169 9.38 -5.68 11.33
N ILE A 170 9.38 -4.67 12.19
CA ILE A 170 8.19 -3.87 12.50
C ILE A 170 8.22 -2.64 11.60
N CYS A 171 7.17 -2.46 10.78
CA CYS A 171 7.11 -1.38 9.80
C CYS A 171 5.69 -0.83 9.67
N GLY A 172 5.56 0.49 9.46
CA GLY A 172 4.30 1.15 9.17
C GLY A 172 3.87 0.98 7.71
N SER A 173 2.62 1.36 7.41
CA SER A 173 2.11 1.57 6.07
C SER A 173 2.26 0.37 5.12
N SER A 174 2.04 0.59 3.82
CA SER A 174 2.22 -0.37 2.73
C SER A 174 3.69 -0.75 2.46
N LEU A 175 4.66 -0.12 3.13
CA LEU A 175 6.08 -0.49 3.08
C LEU A 175 6.32 -1.98 3.36
N LYS A 176 5.45 -2.63 4.12
CA LYS A 176 5.53 -4.08 4.38
C LYS A 176 5.48 -4.93 3.11
N PHE A 177 4.68 -4.52 2.13
CA PHE A 177 4.67 -5.17 0.80
C PHE A 177 5.98 -4.93 0.05
N CYS A 178 6.53 -3.72 0.15
CA CYS A 178 7.80 -3.37 -0.48
C CYS A 178 8.97 -4.18 0.09
N LEU A 179 8.98 -4.43 1.41
CA LEU A 179 9.99 -5.27 2.07
C LEU A 179 9.96 -6.72 1.57
N ILE A 180 8.78 -7.28 1.29
CA ILE A 180 8.70 -8.62 0.69
C ILE A 180 9.12 -8.57 -0.78
N ALA A 181 8.60 -7.60 -1.53
CA ALA A 181 8.87 -7.48 -2.97
C ALA A 181 10.35 -7.27 -3.29
N ASN A 182 11.13 -6.63 -2.41
CA ASN A 182 12.58 -6.44 -2.60
C ASN A 182 13.44 -7.53 -1.93
N GLY A 183 12.83 -8.56 -1.34
CA GLY A 183 13.50 -9.69 -0.72
C GLY A 183 14.05 -9.43 0.69
N THR A 184 13.71 -8.31 1.32
CA THR A 184 14.13 -7.98 2.71
C THR A 184 13.33 -8.75 3.74
N ALA A 185 12.04 -9.00 3.49
CA ALA A 185 11.17 -9.84 4.30
C ALA A 185 10.52 -10.94 3.44
N ASP A 186 9.91 -11.93 4.08
CA ASP A 186 9.39 -13.12 3.42
C ASP A 186 7.89 -13.30 3.62
N ILE A 187 7.33 -12.79 4.73
CA ILE A 187 5.94 -13.04 5.11
C ILE A 187 5.33 -11.85 5.86
N TYR A 188 4.13 -11.47 5.47
CA TYR A 188 3.31 -10.45 6.13
C TYR A 188 1.87 -10.94 6.28
N PRO A 189 1.49 -11.52 7.43
CA PRO A 189 0.10 -11.78 7.75
C PRO A 189 -0.58 -10.52 8.31
N ARG A 190 -1.83 -10.31 7.93
CA ARG A 190 -2.65 -9.21 8.43
C ARG A 190 -4.01 -9.76 8.88
N LEU A 191 -4.16 -10.00 10.19
CA LEU A 191 -5.36 -10.50 10.84
C LEU A 191 -6.05 -9.36 11.61
N GLY A 192 -6.37 -8.30 10.89
CA GLY A 192 -7.05 -7.12 11.39
C GLY A 192 -7.49 -6.23 10.24
N PRO A 193 -8.39 -5.27 10.47
CA PRO A 193 -9.01 -4.50 9.42
C PRO A 193 -8.00 -3.70 8.59
N THR A 194 -8.22 -3.64 7.30
CA THR A 194 -7.60 -2.76 6.31
C THR A 194 -8.61 -2.47 5.22
N CYS A 195 -8.38 -1.39 4.46
CA CYS A 195 -9.16 -1.09 3.27
C CYS A 195 -8.40 -1.46 1.99
N GLU A 196 -9.11 -1.51 0.88
CA GLU A 196 -8.54 -1.92 -0.41
C GLU A 196 -7.39 -1.01 -0.87
N TRP A 197 -7.48 0.29 -0.62
CA TRP A 197 -6.43 1.26 -0.96
C TRP A 197 -5.13 1.08 -0.17
N ASP A 198 -5.17 0.46 1.05
CA ASP A 198 -3.98 0.11 1.84
C ASP A 198 -3.17 -1.03 1.18
N THR A 199 -3.81 -1.85 0.35
CA THR A 199 -3.24 -3.11 -0.12
C THR A 199 -3.03 -3.19 -1.63
N ALA A 200 -3.84 -2.51 -2.44
CA ALA A 200 -3.89 -2.73 -3.88
C ALA A 200 -2.56 -2.42 -4.59
N ALA A 201 -1.92 -1.31 -4.28
CA ALA A 201 -0.63 -0.96 -4.86
C ALA A 201 0.47 -1.95 -4.44
N GLY A 202 0.50 -2.30 -3.15
CA GLY A 202 1.43 -3.28 -2.60
C GLY A 202 1.24 -4.67 -3.21
N HIS A 203 0.00 -5.10 -3.43
CA HIS A 203 -0.33 -6.37 -4.08
C HIS A 203 0.20 -6.42 -5.53
N ALA A 204 -0.01 -5.36 -6.32
CA ALA A 204 0.54 -5.30 -7.67
C ALA A 204 2.07 -5.41 -7.67
N ILE A 205 2.74 -4.63 -6.79
CA ILE A 205 4.19 -4.63 -6.66
C ILE A 205 4.71 -6.00 -6.20
N LEU A 206 4.05 -6.62 -5.23
CA LEU A 206 4.43 -7.95 -4.73
C LEU A 206 4.32 -9.00 -5.83
N ASN A 207 3.21 -9.04 -6.57
CA ASN A 207 3.02 -9.97 -7.68
C ASN A 207 4.08 -9.78 -8.77
N GLY A 208 4.38 -8.53 -9.14
CA GLY A 208 5.39 -8.23 -10.15
C GLY A 208 6.83 -8.55 -9.72
N ALA A 209 7.06 -8.75 -8.42
CA ALA A 209 8.32 -9.22 -7.86
C ALA A 209 8.37 -10.76 -7.69
N GLY A 210 7.29 -11.47 -7.98
CA GLY A 210 7.19 -12.93 -7.89
C GLY A 210 6.63 -13.46 -6.56
N GLY A 211 6.11 -12.59 -5.70
CA GLY A 211 5.40 -12.98 -4.49
C GLY A 211 3.89 -13.16 -4.70
N SER A 212 3.16 -13.36 -3.61
CA SER A 212 1.71 -13.56 -3.64
C SER A 212 0.99 -12.90 -2.48
N LEU A 213 -0.26 -12.49 -2.71
CA LEU A 213 -1.22 -12.07 -1.69
C LEU A 213 -2.45 -12.94 -1.79
N LYS A 214 -2.83 -13.56 -0.68
CA LYS A 214 -3.99 -14.46 -0.60
C LYS A 214 -4.81 -14.14 0.65
N GLU A 215 -6.11 -14.47 0.61
CA GLU A 215 -6.91 -14.59 1.82
C GLU A 215 -6.39 -15.76 2.68
N LEU A 216 -6.68 -15.77 3.98
CA LEU A 216 -6.18 -16.84 4.87
C LEU A 216 -6.69 -18.25 4.51
N ASN A 217 -7.84 -18.34 3.84
CA ASN A 217 -8.40 -19.58 3.33
C ASN A 217 -7.76 -20.05 2.02
N GLY A 218 -6.82 -19.26 1.46
CA GLY A 218 -6.12 -19.54 0.20
C GLY A 218 -6.79 -18.97 -1.05
N ASP A 219 -7.95 -18.32 -0.92
CA ASP A 219 -8.66 -17.69 -2.03
C ASP A 219 -7.88 -16.52 -2.65
N ASN A 220 -8.27 -16.16 -3.87
CA ASN A 220 -7.70 -14.99 -4.54
C ASN A 220 -8.17 -13.71 -3.86
N PHE A 221 -7.23 -12.81 -3.61
CA PHE A 221 -7.50 -11.50 -3.06
C PHE A 221 -8.00 -10.56 -4.15
N LEU A 222 -9.27 -10.17 -4.09
CA LEU A 222 -9.94 -9.35 -5.10
C LEU A 222 -10.30 -7.95 -4.57
N TYR A 223 -10.60 -7.03 -5.48
CA TYR A 223 -10.88 -5.63 -5.21
C TYR A 223 -12.26 -5.21 -5.76
N GLY A 224 -12.74 -4.03 -5.35
CA GLY A 224 -14.03 -3.50 -5.78
C GLY A 224 -15.20 -3.88 -4.88
N LYS A 225 -14.96 -4.12 -3.58
CA LYS A 225 -15.95 -4.53 -2.56
C LYS A 225 -16.76 -3.32 -2.05
N LEU A 226 -17.48 -2.65 -2.94
CA LEU A 226 -18.32 -1.49 -2.59
C LEU A 226 -19.37 -1.83 -1.53
N ASP A 227 -19.95 -3.02 -1.60
CA ASP A 227 -20.94 -3.55 -0.65
C ASP A 227 -20.38 -3.77 0.77
N LYS A 228 -19.07 -3.83 0.91
CA LYS A 228 -18.33 -3.97 2.17
C LYS A 228 -17.55 -2.71 2.56
N ASP A 229 -17.90 -1.56 1.99
CA ASP A 229 -17.21 -0.28 2.22
C ASP A 229 -15.68 -0.40 1.99
N PHE A 230 -15.29 -1.15 0.95
CA PHE A 230 -13.89 -1.45 0.59
C PHE A 230 -13.06 -2.16 1.67
N LEU A 231 -13.69 -2.78 2.66
CA LEU A 231 -12.97 -3.54 3.68
C LEU A 231 -12.37 -4.82 3.10
N ASN A 232 -11.15 -5.09 3.46
CA ASN A 232 -10.43 -6.30 3.11
C ASN A 232 -10.74 -7.46 4.06
N PRO A 233 -10.74 -8.71 3.56
CA PRO A 233 -10.61 -9.89 4.41
C PRO A 233 -9.21 -9.95 5.05
N GLU A 234 -9.06 -10.78 6.07
CA GLU A 234 -7.75 -11.13 6.62
C GLU A 234 -6.90 -11.82 5.54
N PHE A 235 -5.59 -11.50 5.49
CA PHE A 235 -4.74 -11.95 4.40
C PHE A 235 -3.33 -12.32 4.83
N ILE A 236 -2.63 -12.97 3.91
CA ILE A 236 -1.21 -13.25 3.99
C ILE A 236 -0.51 -12.85 2.69
N ALA A 237 0.55 -12.04 2.81
CA ALA A 237 1.47 -11.73 1.73
C ALA A 237 2.77 -12.51 1.93
N THR A 238 3.28 -13.16 0.88
CA THR A 238 4.46 -14.04 0.98
C THR A 238 5.34 -13.97 -0.25
N ASN A 239 6.57 -14.48 -0.12
CA ASN A 239 7.51 -14.72 -1.22
C ASN A 239 7.34 -16.10 -1.90
N PHE A 240 6.27 -16.85 -1.57
CA PHE A 240 5.99 -18.20 -2.09
C PHE A 240 4.51 -18.40 -2.39
#